data_d958f3f20227191a6d3f47b308743476
#
_entry.id   d958f3f20227191a6d3f47b308743476
#
_cell.length_a   1.000
_cell.length_b   1.000
_cell.length_c   1.000
_cell.angle_alpha   90.00
_cell.angle_beta   90.00
_cell.angle_gamma   90.00
#
_symmetry.space_group_name_H-M   'P 1'
#
loop_
_entity.id
_entity.type
_entity.pdbx_description
1 polymer ?
#
loop_
_entity_poly.entity_id
_entity_poly.type
_entity_poly.pdbx_seq_one_letter_code
_entity_poly.pdbx_strand_id
1 'polypeptide(L)'
;LLKNFLKDYFLQYRSFFLFLLKFFSVYVGLTLAYEFYLSRFASPLFFQVDDFTQLVARQVQQTLQFLGYQSSLMLHEHQASVKLFLNHRYVSRVVEGCNALSVIILFAAFVVAFSGRWKTTISYIVLGSLMIHLMNVLRIALLSIALYYHPDQ
;
A
#
# COMPACT_ATOMS: atom_id res chain seq x y z
N LEU A 1 5.53 -38.06 -25.71
CA LEU A 1 5.72 -36.86 -26.53
C LEU A 1 5.38 -35.57 -25.73
N LEU A 2 4.22 -35.54 -25.11
CA LEU A 2 3.80 -34.37 -24.32
C LEU A 2 4.68 -34.14 -23.08
N LYS A 3 5.06 -35.21 -22.38
CA LYS A 3 5.95 -35.15 -21.22
C LYS A 3 7.33 -34.60 -21.57
N ASN A 4 7.90 -35.05 -22.68
CA ASN A 4 9.21 -34.58 -23.17
C ASN A 4 9.12 -33.13 -23.61
N PHE A 5 8.08 -32.72 -24.27
CA PHE A 5 7.82 -31.34 -24.71
C PHE A 5 7.72 -30.41 -23.49
N LEU A 6 6.93 -30.79 -22.49
CA LEU A 6 6.77 -30.02 -21.26
C LEU A 6 8.08 -29.93 -20.46
N LYS A 7 8.86 -31.03 -20.44
CA LYS A 7 10.17 -31.06 -19.76
C LYS A 7 11.16 -30.13 -20.45
N ASP A 8 11.21 -30.14 -21.77
CA ASP A 8 12.09 -29.27 -22.53
C ASP A 8 11.72 -27.81 -22.38
N TYR A 9 10.43 -27.47 -22.38
CA TYR A 9 9.97 -26.13 -22.09
C TYR A 9 10.32 -25.70 -20.68
N PHE A 10 10.14 -26.57 -19.70
CA PHE A 10 10.47 -26.29 -18.32
C PHE A 10 11.97 -26.02 -18.13
N LEU A 11 12.82 -26.82 -18.77
CA LEU A 11 14.27 -26.63 -18.70
C LEU A 11 14.71 -25.36 -19.42
N GLN A 12 14.08 -25.03 -20.56
CA GLN A 12 14.40 -23.83 -21.34
C GLN A 12 14.08 -22.54 -20.58
N TYR A 13 12.96 -22.52 -19.83
CA TYR A 13 12.47 -21.36 -19.10
C TYR A 13 12.65 -21.50 -17.57
N ARG A 14 13.62 -22.30 -17.16
CA ARG A 14 13.84 -22.57 -15.73
C ARG A 14 14.06 -21.28 -14.93
N SER A 15 14.83 -20.34 -15.46
CA SER A 15 15.09 -19.05 -14.80
C SER A 15 13.80 -18.26 -14.59
N PHE A 16 12.90 -18.26 -15.58
CA PHE A 16 11.61 -17.59 -15.49
C PHE A 16 10.70 -18.25 -14.45
N PHE A 17 10.63 -19.58 -14.42
CA PHE A 17 9.83 -20.30 -13.42
C PHE A 17 10.36 -20.10 -12.01
N LEU A 18 11.68 -20.07 -11.83
CA LEU A 18 12.28 -19.77 -10.51
C LEU A 18 11.98 -18.35 -10.09
N PHE A 19 12.02 -17.39 -11.00
CA PHE A 19 11.64 -16.01 -10.73
C PHE A 19 10.18 -15.92 -10.26
N LEU A 20 9.26 -16.58 -10.99
CA LEU A 20 7.84 -16.60 -10.61
C LEU A 20 7.64 -17.26 -9.23
N LEU A 21 8.34 -18.37 -8.97
CA LEU A 21 8.24 -19.05 -7.68
C LEU A 21 8.68 -18.16 -6.54
N LYS A 22 9.83 -17.49 -6.68
CA LYS A 22 10.32 -16.53 -5.68
C LYS A 22 9.34 -15.37 -5.50
N PHE A 23 8.86 -14.79 -6.59
CA PHE A 23 7.92 -13.68 -6.56
C PHE A 23 6.65 -14.04 -5.81
N PHE A 24 6.01 -15.15 -6.19
CA PHE A 24 4.76 -15.57 -5.55
C PHE A 24 4.97 -15.97 -4.09
N SER A 25 6.09 -16.62 -3.76
CA SER A 25 6.39 -17.02 -2.39
C SER A 25 6.54 -15.81 -1.47
N VAL A 26 7.30 -14.82 -1.91
CA VAL A 26 7.52 -13.57 -1.13
C VAL A 26 6.22 -12.78 -1.04
N TYR A 27 5.50 -12.66 -2.15
CA TYR A 27 4.22 -11.94 -2.18
C TYR A 27 3.19 -12.54 -1.22
N VAL A 28 3.00 -13.86 -1.29
CA VAL A 28 2.07 -14.57 -0.40
C VAL A 28 2.51 -14.45 1.06
N GLY A 29 3.80 -14.62 1.34
CA GLY A 29 4.34 -14.51 2.69
C GLY A 29 4.13 -13.13 3.28
N LEU A 30 4.42 -12.08 2.53
CA LEU A 30 4.24 -10.71 2.98
C LEU A 30 2.75 -10.35 3.13
N THR A 31 1.91 -10.82 2.22
CA THR A 31 0.46 -10.59 2.30
C THR A 31 -0.13 -11.26 3.53
N LEU A 32 0.26 -12.50 3.82
CA LEU A 32 -0.21 -13.20 5.02
C LEU A 32 0.28 -12.50 6.30
N ALA A 33 1.52 -12.02 6.31
CA ALA A 33 2.05 -11.26 7.44
C ALA A 33 1.26 -9.96 7.65
N TYR A 34 0.90 -9.27 6.58
CA TYR A 34 0.10 -8.06 6.65
C TYR A 34 -1.32 -8.33 7.14
N GLU A 35 -1.96 -9.39 6.64
CA GLU A 35 -3.29 -9.79 7.11
C GLU A 35 -3.28 -10.17 8.59
N PHE A 36 -2.23 -10.86 9.02
CA PHE A 36 -2.05 -11.18 10.43
C PHE A 36 -1.89 -9.91 11.28
N TYR A 37 -1.13 -8.94 10.80
CA TYR A 37 -1.00 -7.63 11.44
C TYR A 37 -2.35 -6.94 11.56
N LEU A 38 -3.13 -6.89 10.47
CA LEU A 38 -4.46 -6.28 10.48
C LEU A 38 -5.42 -7.00 11.43
N SER A 39 -5.35 -8.34 11.51
CA SER A 39 -6.24 -9.11 12.38
C SER A 39 -6.04 -8.81 13.86
N ARG A 40 -4.83 -8.40 14.24
CA ARG A 40 -4.54 -7.99 15.62
C ARG A 40 -5.17 -6.65 16.00
N PHE A 41 -5.39 -5.78 15.01
CA PHE A 41 -5.99 -4.47 15.22
C PHE A 41 -7.48 -4.47 14.91
N ALA A 42 -8.01 -5.53 14.29
CA ALA A 42 -9.43 -5.68 14.01
C ALA A 42 -10.16 -6.16 15.28
N SER A 43 -10.61 -5.25 16.10
CA SER A 43 -11.46 -5.57 17.22
C SER A 43 -12.93 -5.45 16.81
N PRO A 44 -13.77 -6.48 17.03
CA PRO A 44 -15.19 -6.40 16.68
C PRO A 44 -15.97 -5.41 17.54
N LEU A 45 -15.41 -4.99 18.66
CA LEU A 45 -16.06 -4.04 19.58
C LEU A 45 -15.68 -2.58 19.29
N PHE A 46 -14.56 -2.35 18.64
CA PHE A 46 -14.07 -1.00 18.34
C PHE A 46 -13.59 -0.95 16.90
N PHE A 47 -14.14 -0.06 16.12
CA PHE A 47 -13.70 0.21 14.75
C PHE A 47 -12.39 1.01 14.80
N GLN A 48 -11.29 0.33 15.09
CA GLN A 48 -9.98 0.96 15.13
C GLN A 48 -9.29 0.84 13.78
N VAL A 49 -8.76 1.94 13.31
CA VAL A 49 -7.93 2.00 12.11
C VAL A 49 -6.51 1.61 12.51
N ASP A 50 -5.82 0.83 11.68
CA ASP A 50 -4.45 0.45 11.94
C ASP A 50 -3.52 1.68 11.99
N ASP A 51 -2.41 1.55 12.72
CA ASP A 51 -1.49 2.67 12.96
C ASP A 51 -0.90 3.23 11.65
N PHE A 52 -0.67 2.37 10.67
CA PHE A 52 -0.12 2.79 9.38
C PHE A 52 -1.10 3.66 8.60
N THR A 53 -2.38 3.30 8.59
CA THR A 53 -3.42 4.11 7.95
C THR A 53 -3.57 5.46 8.66
N GLN A 54 -3.48 5.49 9.98
CA GLN A 54 -3.49 6.73 10.73
C GLN A 54 -2.28 7.60 10.41
N LEU A 55 -1.10 6.99 10.26
CA LEU A 55 0.11 7.70 9.85
C LEU A 55 -0.06 8.35 8.48
N VAL A 56 -0.59 7.60 7.50
CA VAL A 56 -0.88 8.12 6.15
C VAL A 56 -1.86 9.29 6.24
N ALA A 57 -2.93 9.15 7.01
CA ALA A 57 -3.93 10.21 7.18
C ALA A 57 -3.31 11.49 7.77
N ARG A 58 -2.45 11.35 8.78
CA ARG A 58 -1.73 12.49 9.38
C ARG A 58 -0.80 13.17 8.38
N GLN A 59 -0.10 12.38 7.56
CA GLN A 59 0.79 12.93 6.53
C GLN A 59 0.00 13.65 5.44
N VAL A 60 -1.17 13.14 5.05
CA VAL A 60 -2.08 13.81 4.13
C VAL A 60 -2.54 15.14 4.73
N GLN A 61 -2.91 15.15 6.01
CA GLN A 61 -3.30 16.36 6.73
C GLN A 61 -2.18 17.40 6.72
N GLN A 62 -0.96 16.99 7.05
CA GLN A 62 0.21 17.89 7.05
C GLN A 62 0.49 18.45 5.65
N THR A 63 0.35 17.63 4.62
CA THR A 63 0.53 18.05 3.22
C THR A 63 -0.50 19.10 2.84
N LEU A 64 -1.76 18.89 3.21
CA LEU A 64 -2.84 19.83 2.92
C LEU A 64 -2.65 21.15 3.68
N GLN A 65 -2.20 21.10 4.92
CA GLN A 65 -1.88 22.30 5.70
C GLN A 65 -0.72 23.07 5.08
N PHE A 66 0.30 22.36 4.60
CA PHE A 66 1.42 22.97 3.88
C PHE A 66 0.96 23.69 2.62
N LEU A 67 -0.04 23.15 1.91
CA LEU A 67 -0.61 23.76 0.69
C LEU A 67 -1.59 24.91 1.00
N GLY A 68 -1.82 25.21 2.28
CA GLY A 68 -2.67 26.33 2.69
C GLY A 68 -4.11 25.99 2.99
N TYR A 69 -4.46 24.71 3.04
CA TYR A 69 -5.81 24.25 3.39
C TYR A 69 -5.91 23.91 4.88
N GLN A 70 -6.99 24.36 5.52
CA GLN A 70 -7.29 23.91 6.86
C GLN A 70 -7.88 22.49 6.79
N SER A 71 -7.17 21.53 7.34
CA SER A 71 -7.59 20.14 7.34
C SER A 71 -7.72 19.61 8.75
N SER A 72 -8.68 18.74 8.96
CA SER A 72 -8.89 18.03 10.22
C SER A 72 -9.21 16.58 9.96
N LEU A 73 -8.89 15.73 10.94
CA LEU A 73 -9.13 14.30 10.88
C LEU A 73 -10.07 13.91 12.01
N MET A 74 -11.02 13.03 11.70
CA MET A 74 -11.89 12.42 12.71
C MET A 74 -12.01 10.93 12.43
N LEU A 75 -12.00 10.13 13.48
CA LEU A 75 -12.27 8.70 13.36
C LEU A 75 -13.73 8.48 12.99
N HIS A 76 -13.98 7.56 12.06
CA HIS A 76 -15.33 7.21 11.68
C HIS A 76 -16.02 6.42 12.79
N GLU A 77 -17.28 6.76 13.09
CA GLU A 77 -18.03 6.16 14.21
C GLU A 77 -18.43 4.70 13.94
N HIS A 78 -18.66 4.34 12.67
CA HIS A 78 -19.21 3.05 12.28
C HIS A 78 -18.29 2.21 11.38
N GLN A 79 -17.13 2.73 10.99
CA GLN A 79 -16.21 2.05 10.09
C GLN A 79 -14.75 2.28 10.50
N ALA A 80 -13.89 1.31 10.20
CA ALA A 80 -12.45 1.43 10.42
C ALA A 80 -11.83 2.37 9.37
N SER A 81 -12.09 3.65 9.48
CA SER A 81 -11.58 4.68 8.57
C SER A 81 -11.39 6.00 9.28
N VAL A 82 -10.63 6.89 8.66
CA VAL A 82 -10.40 8.25 9.15
C VAL A 82 -11.08 9.22 8.20
N LYS A 83 -11.99 10.03 8.72
CA LYS A 83 -12.65 11.08 7.94
C LYS A 83 -11.69 12.26 7.76
N LEU A 84 -11.58 12.75 6.54
CA LEU A 84 -10.78 13.92 6.21
C LEU A 84 -11.70 15.10 5.90
N PHE A 85 -11.51 16.19 6.65
CA PHE A 85 -12.24 17.44 6.46
C PHE A 85 -11.31 18.51 5.91
N LEU A 86 -11.76 19.23 4.92
CA LEU A 86 -11.08 20.39 4.33
C LEU A 86 -11.95 21.64 4.53
N ASN A 87 -11.39 22.66 5.20
CA ASN A 87 -12.11 23.90 5.52
C ASN A 87 -13.47 23.64 6.16
N HIS A 88 -13.51 22.68 7.13
CA HIS A 88 -14.71 22.25 7.87
C HIS A 88 -15.75 21.51 7.03
N ARG A 89 -15.37 21.05 5.83
CA ARG A 89 -16.24 20.28 4.96
C ARG A 89 -15.72 18.86 4.80
N TYR A 90 -16.61 17.87 4.98
CA TYR A 90 -16.26 16.46 4.74
C TYR A 90 -15.92 16.24 3.26
N VAL A 91 -14.73 15.72 2.98
CA VAL A 91 -14.25 15.54 1.62
C VAL A 91 -14.04 14.06 1.30
N SER A 92 -13.34 13.34 2.15
CA SER A 92 -12.98 11.96 1.88
C SER A 92 -12.72 11.21 3.19
N ARG A 93 -12.54 9.90 3.05
CA ARG A 93 -12.14 9.05 4.16
C ARG A 93 -10.95 8.19 3.74
N VAL A 94 -10.03 8.00 4.66
CA VAL A 94 -8.87 7.12 4.47
C VAL A 94 -9.19 5.78 5.11
N VAL A 95 -9.26 4.74 4.29
CA VAL A 95 -9.49 3.36 4.74
C VAL A 95 -8.18 2.58 4.71
N GLU A 96 -8.18 1.38 5.27
CA GLU A 96 -6.97 0.54 5.33
C GLU A 96 -6.35 0.28 3.96
N GLY A 97 -7.17 0.15 2.90
CA GLY A 97 -6.69 -0.03 1.54
C GLY A 97 -6.02 1.18 0.91
N CYS A 98 -6.07 2.34 1.54
CA CYS A 98 -5.49 3.59 1.01
C CYS A 98 -4.03 3.83 1.44
N ASN A 99 -3.41 2.89 2.16
CA ASN A 99 -2.08 3.10 2.72
C ASN A 99 -0.93 2.67 1.80
N ALA A 100 -1.21 2.25 0.58
CA ALA A 100 -0.24 1.78 -0.42
C ALA A 100 0.60 0.56 0.03
N LEU A 101 0.30 -0.03 1.18
CA LEU A 101 1.09 -1.15 1.71
C LEU A 101 1.03 -2.37 0.79
N SER A 102 -0.13 -2.63 0.17
CA SER A 102 -0.27 -3.71 -0.81
C SER A 102 0.65 -3.52 -2.01
N VAL A 103 0.78 -2.28 -2.50
CA VAL A 103 1.67 -1.95 -3.61
C VAL A 103 3.12 -2.10 -3.19
N ILE A 104 3.46 -1.68 -1.98
CA ILE A 104 4.81 -1.83 -1.42
C ILE A 104 5.17 -3.32 -1.28
N ILE A 105 4.25 -4.15 -0.82
CA ILE A 105 4.43 -5.61 -0.74
C ILE A 105 4.69 -6.20 -2.12
N LEU A 106 3.88 -5.82 -3.12
CA LEU A 106 4.07 -6.28 -4.50
C LEU A 106 5.42 -5.85 -5.05
N PHE A 107 5.81 -4.61 -4.83
CA PHE A 107 7.12 -4.07 -5.23
C PHE A 107 8.26 -4.83 -4.56
N ALA A 108 8.20 -5.04 -3.24
CA ALA A 108 9.22 -5.76 -2.50
C ALA A 108 9.37 -7.20 -2.99
N ALA A 109 8.26 -7.89 -3.24
CA ALA A 109 8.25 -9.25 -3.78
C ALA A 109 8.93 -9.29 -5.17
N PHE A 110 8.63 -8.31 -6.01
CA PHE A 110 9.23 -8.20 -7.34
C PHE A 110 10.74 -7.99 -7.27
N VAL A 111 11.20 -7.07 -6.42
CA VAL A 111 12.63 -6.78 -6.27
C VAL A 111 13.40 -7.97 -5.68
N VAL A 112 12.82 -8.66 -4.69
CA VAL A 112 13.44 -9.83 -4.08
C VAL A 112 13.53 -10.99 -5.07
N ALA A 113 12.55 -11.10 -5.98
CA ALA A 113 12.55 -12.15 -7.01
C ALA A 113 13.70 -12.01 -8.00
N PHE A 114 14.19 -10.80 -8.25
CA PHE A 114 15.41 -10.58 -9.04
C PHE A 114 16.63 -10.92 -8.20
N SER A 115 17.47 -11.84 -8.68
CA SER A 115 18.71 -12.19 -8.01
C SER A 115 19.73 -11.05 -8.12
N GLY A 116 20.23 -10.60 -6.97
CA GLY A 116 21.19 -9.51 -6.89
C GLY A 116 21.89 -9.49 -5.52
N ARG A 117 22.76 -8.52 -5.34
CA ARG A 117 23.43 -8.34 -4.05
C ARG A 117 22.41 -7.87 -3.00
N TRP A 118 22.49 -8.44 -1.80
CA TRP A 118 21.59 -8.12 -0.71
C TRP A 118 21.54 -6.61 -0.39
N LYS A 119 22.70 -5.98 -0.36
CA LYS A 119 22.80 -4.54 -0.06
C LYS A 119 22.05 -3.69 -1.09
N THR A 120 22.24 -4.00 -2.37
CA THR A 120 21.55 -3.31 -3.47
C THR A 120 20.05 -3.58 -3.42
N THR A 121 19.64 -4.82 -3.18
CA THR A 121 18.23 -5.22 -3.08
C THR A 121 17.54 -4.45 -1.95
N ILE A 122 18.14 -4.40 -0.77
CA ILE A 122 17.58 -3.68 0.38
C ILE A 122 17.47 -2.19 0.08
N SER A 123 18.51 -1.60 -0.55
CA SER A 123 18.45 -0.17 -0.95
C SER A 123 17.30 0.11 -1.90
N TYR A 124 17.10 -0.73 -2.92
CA TYR A 124 15.98 -0.57 -3.85
C TYR A 124 14.64 -0.69 -3.15
N ILE A 125 14.48 -1.66 -2.25
CA ILE A 125 13.22 -1.85 -1.51
C ILE A 125 12.93 -0.62 -0.65
N VAL A 126 13.91 -0.13 0.11
CA VAL A 126 13.73 1.02 1.00
C VAL A 126 13.39 2.28 0.21
N LEU A 127 14.20 2.60 -0.81
CA LEU A 127 14.00 3.82 -1.61
C LEU A 127 12.70 3.76 -2.40
N GLY A 128 12.42 2.63 -3.05
CA GLY A 128 11.19 2.46 -3.83
C GLY A 128 9.95 2.49 -2.96
N SER A 129 9.99 1.84 -1.79
CA SER A 129 8.88 1.86 -0.84
C SER A 129 8.60 3.26 -0.33
N LEU A 130 9.65 4.03 -0.03
CA LEU A 130 9.51 5.42 0.38
C LEU A 130 8.87 6.27 -0.73
N MET A 131 9.32 6.09 -1.98
CA MET A 131 8.73 6.79 -3.12
C MET A 131 7.26 6.43 -3.32
N ILE A 132 6.92 5.15 -3.24
CA ILE A 132 5.53 4.68 -3.36
C ILE A 132 4.67 5.32 -2.26
N HIS A 133 5.17 5.34 -1.03
CA HIS A 133 4.47 5.93 0.10
C HIS A 133 4.24 7.44 -0.11
N LEU A 134 5.28 8.18 -0.51
CA LEU A 134 5.18 9.61 -0.77
C LEU A 134 4.20 9.92 -1.90
N MET A 135 4.26 9.15 -2.99
CA MET A 135 3.33 9.30 -4.12
C MET A 135 1.89 8.98 -3.70
N ASN A 136 1.70 8.02 -2.80
CA ASN A 136 0.36 7.69 -2.30
C ASN A 136 -0.20 8.83 -1.44
N VAL A 137 0.61 9.39 -0.54
CA VAL A 137 0.19 10.54 0.28
C VAL A 137 -0.17 11.72 -0.61
N LEU A 138 0.65 12.01 -1.61
CA LEU A 138 0.39 13.08 -2.57
C LEU A 138 -0.90 12.83 -3.36
N ARG A 139 -1.12 11.58 -3.80
CA ARG A 139 -2.34 11.17 -4.50
C ARG A 139 -3.58 11.44 -3.65
N ILE A 140 -3.58 11.02 -2.40
CA ILE A 140 -4.71 11.23 -1.50
C ILE A 140 -4.96 12.71 -1.28
N ALA A 141 -3.90 13.49 -1.07
CA ALA A 141 -4.01 14.94 -0.88
C ALA A 141 -4.61 15.62 -2.11
N LEU A 142 -4.12 15.29 -3.31
CA LEU A 142 -4.62 15.87 -4.56
C LEU A 142 -6.06 15.45 -4.85
N LEU A 143 -6.41 14.18 -4.61
CA LEU A 143 -7.79 13.71 -4.74
C LEU A 143 -8.72 14.43 -3.79
N SER A 144 -8.29 14.67 -2.56
CA SER A 144 -9.08 15.40 -1.57
C SER A 144 -9.33 16.83 -2.00
N ILE A 145 -8.33 17.50 -2.56
CA ILE A 145 -8.48 18.86 -3.12
C ILE A 145 -9.45 18.83 -4.30
N ALA A 146 -9.30 17.86 -5.20
CA ALA A 146 -10.18 17.72 -6.36
C ALA A 146 -11.64 17.48 -5.94
N LEU A 147 -11.87 16.64 -4.95
CA LEU A 147 -13.21 16.39 -4.41
C LEU A 147 -13.79 17.59 -3.67
N TYR A 148 -12.95 18.43 -3.08
CA TYR A 148 -13.37 19.66 -2.45
C TYR A 148 -13.97 20.64 -3.47
N TYR A 149 -13.33 20.78 -4.63
CA TYR A 149 -13.78 21.67 -5.70
C TYR A 149 -14.86 21.04 -6.59
N HIS A 150 -14.89 19.72 -6.71
CA HIS A 150 -15.82 18.99 -7.57
C HIS A 150 -16.49 17.84 -6.81
N PRO A 151 -17.42 18.13 -5.88
CA PRO A 151 -18.00 17.10 -5.01
C PRO A 151 -18.89 16.10 -5.76
N ASP A 152 -19.29 16.39 -7.00
CA ASP A 152 -20.21 15.55 -7.77
C ASP A 152 -19.50 14.49 -8.64
N GLN A 153 -18.18 14.29 -8.52
CA GLN A 153 -17.42 13.31 -9.28
C GLN A 153 -16.86 12.18 -8.40
#